data_414cf3b87800c2a4ab0d53933666fee7
#
_entry.id   414cf3b87800c2a4ab0d53933666fee7
#
_cell.length_a   1.000
_cell.length_b   1.000
_cell.length_c   1.000
_cell.angle_alpha   90.00
_cell.angle_beta   90.00
_cell.angle_gamma   90.00
#
_symmetry.space_group_name_H-M   'P 1'
#
loop_
_entity.id
_entity.type
_entity.pdbx_description
1 polymer ?
#
loop_
_entity_poly.entity_id
_entity_poly.type
_entity_poly.pdbx_seq_one_letter_code
_entity_poly.pdbx_strand_id
1 'polypeptide(L)'
;EILKGDYKKELVFDTDNNSGLATTIQDICRKNIYSHPEIESLELTGNAVLTGIIDYYVKYLFHPEISFRIHAKHLISKSTFQAVLQEHFQAIGEKKDAWDYYEDFDPKDFTFEERMRLIRDFVAGMTDKFAVTHYRKLNGQQI
;
A
#
# COMPACT_ATOMS: atom_id res chain seq x y z
N GLU A 1 28.70 19.61 -2.75
CA GLU A 1 28.39 18.22 -3.12
C GLU A 1 26.92 17.86 -2.80
N ILE A 2 26.42 18.06 -1.56
CA ILE A 2 25.03 17.73 -1.16
C ILE A 2 24.00 18.51 -2.01
N LEU A 3 24.17 19.84 -2.14
CA LEU A 3 23.25 20.71 -2.91
C LEU A 3 23.32 20.46 -4.43
N LYS A 4 24.36 19.78 -4.93
CA LYS A 4 24.49 19.42 -6.35
C LYS A 4 23.99 18.01 -6.67
N GLY A 5 23.56 17.25 -5.67
CA GLY A 5 23.09 15.86 -5.86
C GLY A 5 24.20 14.84 -6.07
N ASP A 6 25.45 15.23 -5.95
CA ASP A 6 26.62 14.34 -6.17
C ASP A 6 26.98 13.50 -4.94
N TYR A 7 26.33 13.77 -3.79
CA TYR A 7 26.58 13.05 -2.55
C TYR A 7 25.83 11.73 -2.52
N LYS A 8 26.55 10.60 -2.49
CA LYS A 8 25.99 9.24 -2.60
C LYS A 8 26.02 8.44 -1.29
N LYS A 9 26.48 9.04 -0.19
CA LYS A 9 26.61 8.37 1.10
C LYS A 9 25.59 8.89 2.11
N GLU A 10 25.37 8.14 3.17
CA GLU A 10 24.52 8.58 4.29
C GLU A 10 25.20 9.70 5.07
N LEU A 11 24.52 10.86 5.20
CA LEU A 11 25.06 12.07 5.83
C LEU A 11 25.56 11.88 7.27
N VAL A 12 24.91 11.01 8.02
CA VAL A 12 25.20 10.80 9.44
C VAL A 12 26.40 9.88 9.65
N PHE A 13 26.69 9.00 8.69
CA PHE A 13 27.76 7.99 8.82
C PHE A 13 29.07 8.35 8.10
N ASP A 14 29.09 9.48 7.37
CA ASP A 14 30.26 9.85 6.57
C ASP A 14 31.24 10.80 7.31
N THR A 15 30.90 11.24 8.52
CA THR A 15 31.79 12.11 9.33
C THR A 15 32.35 11.34 10.53
N ASP A 16 33.67 11.19 10.56
CA ASP A 16 34.40 10.39 11.52
C ASP A 16 34.09 10.66 13.01
N ASN A 17 33.58 11.84 13.35
CA ASN A 17 33.29 12.22 14.74
C ASN A 17 31.85 11.85 15.19
N ASN A 18 30.90 11.68 14.31
CA ASN A 18 29.48 11.42 14.64
C ASN A 18 29.03 9.99 14.33
N SER A 19 29.80 9.25 13.53
CA SER A 19 29.48 7.88 13.16
C SER A 19 29.42 6.95 14.36
N GLY A 20 30.36 7.09 15.29
CA GLY A 20 30.41 6.30 16.53
C GLY A 20 29.19 6.49 17.42
N LEU A 21 28.73 7.74 17.59
CA LEU A 21 27.53 8.04 18.36
C LEU A 21 26.27 7.49 17.68
N ALA A 22 26.13 7.73 16.39
CA ALA A 22 24.99 7.24 15.62
C ALA A 22 24.90 5.70 15.63
N THR A 23 26.01 5.02 15.43
CA THR A 23 26.11 3.55 15.50
C THR A 23 25.75 3.05 16.91
N THR A 24 26.27 3.69 17.96
CA THR A 24 25.97 3.32 19.34
C THR A 24 24.48 3.49 19.65
N ILE A 25 23.86 4.59 19.23
CA ILE A 25 22.41 4.83 19.40
C ILE A 25 21.61 3.77 18.63
N GLN A 26 21.98 3.48 17.39
CA GLN A 26 21.31 2.42 16.60
C GLN A 26 21.41 1.06 17.29
N ASP A 27 22.56 0.69 17.83
CA ASP A 27 22.75 -0.58 18.52
C ASP A 27 21.93 -0.67 19.81
N ILE A 28 21.85 0.43 20.57
CA ILE A 28 20.99 0.52 21.76
C ILE A 28 19.53 0.39 21.37
N CYS A 29 19.08 1.11 20.35
CA CYS A 29 17.71 1.02 19.87
C CYS A 29 17.38 -0.38 19.36
N ARG A 30 18.28 -0.98 18.57
CA ARG A 30 18.10 -2.34 18.05
C ARG A 30 17.98 -3.38 19.17
N LYS A 31 18.83 -3.32 20.19
CA LYS A 31 18.85 -4.28 21.29
C LYS A 31 17.73 -4.11 22.30
N ASN A 32 17.33 -2.87 22.58
CA ASN A 32 16.44 -2.58 23.71
C ASN A 32 15.04 -2.13 23.30
N ILE A 33 14.86 -1.65 22.08
CA ILE A 33 13.58 -1.14 21.59
C ILE A 33 13.03 -2.08 20.53
N TYR A 34 13.74 -2.23 19.41
CA TYR A 34 13.21 -2.99 18.26
C TYR A 34 13.11 -4.50 18.50
N SER A 35 13.95 -5.06 19.38
CA SER A 35 13.85 -6.47 19.79
C SER A 35 12.94 -6.70 21.00
N HIS A 36 12.11 -5.71 21.37
CA HIS A 36 11.13 -5.90 22.44
C HIS A 36 9.96 -6.73 21.92
N PRO A 37 9.51 -7.77 22.66
CA PRO A 37 8.44 -8.69 22.19
C PRO A 37 7.15 -7.99 21.77
N GLU A 38 6.79 -6.88 22.39
CA GLU A 38 5.62 -6.08 21.99
C GLU A 38 5.80 -5.43 20.63
N ILE A 39 6.99 -4.92 20.32
CA ILE A 39 7.30 -4.30 19.03
C ILE A 39 7.35 -5.37 17.93
N GLU A 40 8.02 -6.49 18.18
CA GLU A 40 8.06 -7.61 17.24
C GLU A 40 6.65 -8.15 16.95
N SER A 41 5.79 -8.24 17.98
CA SER A 41 4.39 -8.63 17.81
C SER A 41 3.60 -7.65 16.95
N LEU A 42 3.82 -6.35 17.09
CA LEU A 42 3.19 -5.32 16.26
C LEU A 42 3.67 -5.40 14.81
N GLU A 43 4.95 -5.60 14.57
CA GLU A 43 5.51 -5.75 13.22
C GLU A 43 4.96 -6.99 12.52
N LEU A 44 4.92 -8.13 13.22
CA LEU A 44 4.34 -9.37 12.68
C LEU A 44 2.85 -9.22 12.38
N THR A 45 2.11 -8.55 13.26
CA THR A 45 0.69 -8.27 13.05
C THR A 45 0.49 -7.35 11.85
N GLY A 46 1.27 -6.28 11.74
CA GLY A 46 1.23 -5.36 10.60
C GLY A 46 1.52 -6.07 9.27
N ASN A 47 2.56 -6.91 9.25
CA ASN A 47 2.90 -7.71 8.08
C ASN A 47 1.77 -8.67 7.68
N ALA A 48 1.19 -9.38 8.64
CA ALA A 48 0.07 -10.31 8.37
C ALA A 48 -1.17 -9.58 7.83
N VAL A 49 -1.49 -8.42 8.39
CA VAL A 49 -2.62 -7.58 7.96
C VAL A 49 -2.40 -7.08 6.53
N LEU A 50 -1.25 -6.47 6.24
CA LEU A 50 -0.99 -5.90 4.91
C LEU A 50 -0.91 -6.99 3.84
N THR A 51 -0.20 -8.08 4.10
CA THR A 51 -0.12 -9.23 3.19
C THR A 51 -1.51 -9.81 2.92
N GLY A 52 -2.31 -10.03 3.96
CA GLY A 52 -3.64 -10.59 3.79
C GLY A 52 -4.60 -9.67 3.02
N ILE A 53 -4.51 -8.35 3.18
CA ILE A 53 -5.27 -7.39 2.38
C ILE A 53 -4.84 -7.44 0.91
N ILE A 54 -3.53 -7.40 0.64
CA ILE A 54 -3.00 -7.44 -0.73
C ILE A 54 -3.42 -8.75 -1.42
N ASP A 55 -3.24 -9.89 -0.75
CA ASP A 55 -3.61 -11.21 -1.29
C ASP A 55 -5.11 -11.29 -1.61
N TYR A 56 -5.96 -10.73 -0.74
CA TYR A 56 -7.40 -10.63 -1.00
C TYR A 56 -7.68 -9.86 -2.28
N TYR A 57 -7.14 -8.66 -2.44
CA TYR A 57 -7.40 -7.84 -3.62
C TYR A 57 -6.78 -8.40 -4.89
N VAL A 58 -5.59 -8.97 -4.83
CA VAL A 58 -4.98 -9.69 -5.96
C VAL A 58 -5.90 -10.84 -6.38
N LYS A 59 -6.34 -11.67 -5.44
CA LYS A 59 -7.23 -12.78 -5.73
C LYS A 59 -8.53 -12.37 -6.40
N TYR A 60 -9.18 -11.31 -5.92
CA TYR A 60 -10.53 -10.95 -6.35
C TYR A 60 -10.57 -9.96 -7.51
N LEU A 61 -9.65 -9.00 -7.62
CA LEU A 61 -9.57 -8.11 -8.78
C LEU A 61 -9.09 -8.82 -10.06
N PHE A 62 -8.39 -9.94 -9.90
CA PHE A 62 -7.96 -10.77 -11.04
C PHE A 62 -8.84 -12.00 -11.25
N HIS A 63 -9.93 -12.13 -10.51
CA HIS A 63 -10.81 -13.29 -10.61
C HIS A 63 -11.50 -13.35 -12.00
N PRO A 64 -11.67 -14.57 -12.61
CA PRO A 64 -12.31 -14.71 -13.91
C PRO A 64 -13.78 -14.28 -13.90
N GLU A 65 -14.51 -14.47 -12.80
CA GLU A 65 -15.91 -14.08 -12.67
C GLU A 65 -16.06 -12.60 -12.31
N ILE A 66 -16.94 -11.92 -13.03
CA ILE A 66 -17.21 -10.48 -12.84
C ILE A 66 -17.74 -10.15 -11.44
N SER A 67 -18.57 -11.00 -10.85
CA SER A 67 -19.18 -10.80 -9.54
C SER A 67 -18.12 -10.56 -8.44
N PHE A 68 -17.05 -11.35 -8.43
CA PHE A 68 -15.97 -11.20 -7.48
C PHE A 68 -15.15 -9.91 -7.70
N ARG A 69 -14.93 -9.53 -8.97
CA ARG A 69 -14.22 -8.28 -9.29
C ARG A 69 -15.02 -7.04 -8.87
N ILE A 70 -16.34 -7.07 -9.10
CA ILE A 70 -17.23 -5.97 -8.68
C ILE A 70 -17.32 -5.88 -7.15
N HIS A 71 -17.41 -7.01 -6.45
CA HIS A 71 -17.36 -6.99 -4.98
C HIS A 71 -16.05 -6.38 -4.46
N ALA A 72 -14.91 -6.77 -5.02
CA ALA A 72 -13.62 -6.19 -4.65
C ALA A 72 -13.55 -4.68 -4.94
N LYS A 73 -14.06 -4.25 -6.11
CA LYS A 73 -14.17 -2.82 -6.48
C LYS A 73 -14.95 -2.03 -5.44
N HIS A 74 -16.10 -2.53 -4.98
CA HIS A 74 -16.93 -1.82 -4.00
C HIS A 74 -16.31 -1.70 -2.61
N LEU A 75 -15.32 -2.54 -2.29
CA LEU A 75 -14.58 -2.45 -1.02
C LEU A 75 -13.42 -1.44 -1.08
N ILE A 76 -13.01 -1.04 -2.28
CA ILE A 76 -11.99 0.00 -2.50
C ILE A 76 -12.66 1.37 -2.38
N SER A 77 -11.92 2.36 -1.87
CA SER A 77 -12.46 3.73 -1.85
C SER A 77 -12.79 4.20 -3.26
N LYS A 78 -14.00 4.75 -3.43
CA LYS A 78 -14.48 5.23 -4.74
C LYS A 78 -13.50 6.26 -5.35
N SER A 79 -12.94 7.14 -4.53
CA SER A 79 -11.97 8.16 -4.97
C SER A 79 -10.68 7.54 -5.52
N THR A 80 -10.13 6.51 -4.86
CA THR A 80 -8.93 5.82 -5.35
C THR A 80 -9.20 5.12 -6.66
N PHE A 81 -10.34 4.44 -6.79
CA PHE A 81 -10.72 3.76 -8.02
C PHE A 81 -10.90 4.75 -9.17
N GLN A 82 -11.60 5.85 -8.94
CA GLN A 82 -11.85 6.89 -9.95
C GLN A 82 -10.58 7.58 -10.41
N ALA A 83 -9.59 7.77 -9.53
CA ALA A 83 -8.29 8.32 -9.92
C ALA A 83 -7.58 7.42 -10.95
N VAL A 84 -7.53 6.12 -10.70
CA VAL A 84 -6.94 5.15 -11.63
C VAL A 84 -7.76 5.05 -12.92
N LEU A 85 -9.09 5.07 -12.83
CA LEU A 85 -9.99 5.03 -13.99
C LEU A 85 -9.84 6.26 -14.88
N GLN A 86 -9.67 7.44 -14.30
CA GLN A 86 -9.47 8.67 -15.07
C GLN A 86 -8.15 8.64 -15.85
N GLU A 87 -7.09 8.13 -15.23
CA GLU A 87 -5.81 7.95 -15.92
C GLU A 87 -5.88 6.88 -17.01
N HIS A 88 -6.61 5.78 -16.77
CA HIS A 88 -6.87 4.76 -17.78
C HIS A 88 -7.52 5.39 -19.03
N PHE A 89 -8.59 6.17 -18.88
CA PHE A 89 -9.24 6.83 -20.01
C PHE A 89 -8.30 7.79 -20.73
N GLN A 90 -7.47 8.52 -20.02
CA GLN A 90 -6.45 9.39 -20.63
C GLN A 90 -5.41 8.59 -21.43
N ALA A 91 -4.95 7.45 -20.89
CA ALA A 91 -3.96 6.60 -21.54
C ALA A 91 -4.45 6.00 -22.87
N ILE A 92 -5.73 5.63 -22.93
CA ILE A 92 -6.37 5.09 -24.15
C ILE A 92 -6.94 6.19 -25.08
N GLY A 93 -6.75 7.46 -24.73
CA GLY A 93 -7.20 8.61 -25.52
C GLY A 93 -8.71 8.87 -25.49
N GLU A 94 -9.43 8.31 -24.54
CA GLU A 94 -10.86 8.54 -24.34
C GLU A 94 -11.14 9.76 -23.46
N LYS A 95 -12.07 10.61 -23.91
CA LYS A 95 -12.53 11.78 -23.14
C LYS A 95 -13.76 11.42 -22.30
N LYS A 96 -13.59 10.47 -21.38
CA LYS A 96 -14.63 10.00 -20.45
C LYS A 96 -14.35 10.55 -19.06
N ASP A 97 -15.40 10.84 -18.29
CA ASP A 97 -15.30 11.19 -16.88
C ASP A 97 -15.44 9.91 -16.02
N ALA A 98 -14.45 9.65 -15.19
CA ALA A 98 -14.45 8.47 -14.32
C ALA A 98 -15.65 8.43 -13.34
N TRP A 99 -16.28 9.60 -13.04
CA TRP A 99 -17.46 9.65 -12.21
C TRP A 99 -18.67 8.98 -12.83
N ASP A 100 -18.87 9.19 -14.13
CA ASP A 100 -20.02 8.67 -14.87
C ASP A 100 -19.91 7.18 -15.16
N TYR A 101 -18.69 6.68 -15.28
CA TYR A 101 -18.42 5.28 -15.67
C TYR A 101 -18.07 4.35 -14.51
N TYR A 102 -17.93 4.87 -13.27
CA TYR A 102 -17.52 4.04 -12.14
C TYR A 102 -18.43 2.82 -11.93
N GLU A 103 -19.75 2.98 -11.98
CA GLU A 103 -20.68 1.91 -11.63
C GLU A 103 -20.58 0.74 -12.64
N ASP A 104 -20.50 1.04 -13.93
CA ASP A 104 -20.53 0.05 -15.00
C ASP A 104 -19.14 -0.52 -15.37
N PHE A 105 -18.07 0.08 -14.85
CA PHE A 105 -16.71 -0.32 -15.23
C PHE A 105 -16.30 -1.64 -14.56
N ASP A 106 -15.90 -2.62 -15.38
CA ASP A 106 -15.30 -3.87 -14.89
C ASP A 106 -13.79 -3.70 -14.68
N PRO A 107 -13.25 -3.98 -13.49
CA PRO A 107 -11.80 -3.95 -13.25
C PRO A 107 -10.97 -4.84 -14.19
N LYS A 108 -11.60 -5.79 -14.91
CA LYS A 108 -10.95 -6.61 -15.94
C LYS A 108 -10.38 -5.75 -17.08
N ASP A 109 -11.01 -4.63 -17.38
CA ASP A 109 -10.61 -3.76 -18.49
C ASP A 109 -9.36 -2.93 -18.17
N PHE A 110 -8.98 -2.84 -16.90
CA PHE A 110 -7.67 -2.34 -16.49
C PHE A 110 -6.56 -3.30 -16.94
N THR A 111 -5.42 -2.74 -17.30
CA THR A 111 -4.17 -3.49 -17.49
C THR A 111 -3.74 -4.15 -16.16
N PHE A 112 -2.80 -5.08 -16.24
CA PHE A 112 -2.19 -5.67 -15.04
C PHE A 112 -1.59 -4.60 -14.12
N GLU A 113 -0.86 -3.65 -14.71
CA GLU A 113 -0.18 -2.57 -13.97
C GLU A 113 -1.16 -1.65 -13.26
N GLU A 114 -2.26 -1.27 -13.93
CA GLU A 114 -3.31 -0.43 -13.35
C GLU A 114 -4.03 -1.11 -12.19
N ARG A 115 -4.31 -2.41 -12.29
CA ARG A 115 -4.89 -3.19 -11.17
C ARG A 115 -3.93 -3.28 -9.99
N MET A 116 -2.65 -3.54 -10.23
CA MET A 116 -1.64 -3.56 -9.16
C MET A 116 -1.45 -2.19 -8.53
N ARG A 117 -1.47 -1.15 -9.33
CA ARG A 117 -1.43 0.23 -8.86
C ARG A 117 -2.64 0.59 -7.99
N LEU A 118 -3.83 0.19 -8.42
CA LEU A 118 -5.07 0.38 -7.63
C LEU A 118 -4.96 -0.24 -6.23
N ILE A 119 -4.45 -1.48 -6.15
CA ILE A 119 -4.22 -2.16 -4.87
C ILE A 119 -3.20 -1.38 -4.04
N ARG A 120 -2.05 -1.03 -4.62
CA ARG A 120 -0.99 -0.28 -3.95
C ARG A 120 -1.49 1.04 -3.38
N ASP A 121 -2.16 1.84 -4.20
CA ASP A 121 -2.62 3.18 -3.81
C ASP A 121 -3.71 3.10 -2.74
N PHE A 122 -4.58 2.10 -2.81
CA PHE A 122 -5.58 1.86 -1.79
C PHE A 122 -4.96 1.43 -0.45
N VAL A 123 -4.03 0.48 -0.47
CA VAL A 123 -3.36 -0.02 0.75
C VAL A 123 -2.46 1.06 1.36
N ALA A 124 -1.70 1.80 0.54
CA ALA A 124 -0.84 2.88 1.02
C ALA A 124 -1.62 4.05 1.63
N GLY A 125 -2.87 4.25 1.22
CA GLY A 125 -3.76 5.27 1.79
C GLY A 125 -4.44 4.87 3.11
N MET A 126 -4.24 3.65 3.59
CA MET A 126 -4.86 3.18 4.83
C MET A 126 -4.11 3.70 6.07
N THR A 127 -4.85 4.06 7.11
CA THR A 127 -4.29 4.15 8.46
C THR A 127 -4.19 2.77 9.08
N ASP A 128 -3.29 2.56 10.05
CA ASP A 128 -3.11 1.27 10.74
C ASP A 128 -4.43 0.73 11.30
N LYS A 129 -5.21 1.60 11.96
CA LYS A 129 -6.51 1.23 12.52
C LYS A 129 -7.49 0.79 11.42
N PHE A 130 -7.51 1.48 10.30
CA PHE A 130 -8.36 1.12 9.17
C PHE A 130 -7.92 -0.21 8.57
N ALA A 131 -6.62 -0.42 8.35
CA ALA A 131 -6.08 -1.66 7.79
C ALA A 131 -6.45 -2.88 8.65
N VAL A 132 -6.24 -2.81 9.98
CA VAL A 132 -6.61 -3.90 10.90
C VAL A 132 -8.12 -4.17 10.86
N THR A 133 -8.94 -3.12 10.91
CA THR A 133 -10.40 -3.24 10.86
C THR A 133 -10.88 -3.84 9.53
N HIS A 134 -10.30 -3.38 8.44
CA HIS A 134 -10.61 -3.86 7.09
C HIS A 134 -10.23 -5.33 6.92
N TYR A 135 -9.02 -5.71 7.35
CA TYR A 135 -8.56 -7.09 7.32
C TYR A 135 -9.48 -8.04 8.11
N ARG A 136 -9.92 -7.63 9.30
CA ARG A 136 -10.89 -8.40 10.09
C ARG A 136 -12.20 -8.61 9.36
N LYS A 137 -12.73 -7.56 8.71
CA LYS A 137 -13.96 -7.65 7.90
C LYS A 137 -13.79 -8.62 6.73
N LEU A 138 -12.66 -8.56 6.01
CA LEU A 138 -12.37 -9.46 4.90
C LEU A 138 -12.30 -10.93 5.34
N ASN A 139 -11.92 -11.20 6.59
CA ASN A 139 -11.87 -12.55 7.17
C ASN A 139 -13.18 -12.95 7.88
N GLY A 140 -14.25 -12.17 7.74
CA GLY A 140 -15.55 -12.48 8.37
C GLY A 140 -15.57 -12.32 9.89
N GLN A 141 -14.58 -11.65 10.46
CA GLN A 141 -14.57 -11.33 11.89
C GLN A 141 -15.42 -10.09 12.14
N GLN A 142 -16.50 -10.25 12.89
CA GLN A 142 -17.29 -9.12 13.38
C GLN A 142 -16.45 -8.29 14.35
N ILE A 143 -16.60 -6.97 14.25
CA ILE A 143 -15.94 -5.99 15.11
C ILE A 143 -16.95 -5.54 16.15
#